data_0dd9c2a71fe6585ac331730cb58b069a
#
_entry.id   0dd9c2a71fe6585ac331730cb58b069a
#
_cell.length_a   1.000
_cell.length_b   1.000
_cell.length_c   1.000
_cell.angle_alpha   90.00
_cell.angle_beta   90.00
_cell.angle_gamma   90.00
#
_symmetry.space_group_name_H-M   'P 1'
#
loop_
_entity.id
_entity.type
_entity.pdbx_description
1 polymer ?
#
loop_
_entity_poly.entity_id
_entity_poly.type
_entity_poly.pdbx_seq_one_letter_code
_entity_poly.pdbx_strand_id
1 'polypeptide(L)'
;GMGISYHENYKKLNYREYNLAIKNFLKKHKNSKIIFEPGRSIIGNTGILLSKIIYLKKSEKKNFIILDAAMNDLMRPALYGAMHKILPVIKSNKINDKPYEFVGPICESTDKFLTLKKFQKLKEKELIVICDVGAYGMSLSSNYNLRPKSIEILIRGSKIKVIRKRQSYKDLI
;
A
#
# COMPACT_ATOMS: atom_id res chain seq x y z
N GLY A 1 19.77 -3.45 2.77
CA GLY A 1 18.77 -2.56 2.14
C GLY A 1 18.24 -1.53 3.11
N MET A 2 17.56 -0.53 2.60
CA MET A 2 16.95 0.54 3.39
C MET A 2 15.43 0.48 3.27
N GLY A 3 14.72 0.72 4.39
CA GLY A 3 13.27 0.72 4.44
C GLY A 3 12.64 2.10 4.25
N ILE A 4 11.32 2.14 4.24
CA ILE A 4 10.51 3.35 4.36
C ILE A 4 9.61 3.25 5.58
N SER A 5 9.16 4.39 6.11
CA SER A 5 8.14 4.42 7.16
C SER A 5 6.77 4.34 6.50
N TYR A 6 6.05 3.25 6.74
CA TYR A 6 4.66 3.06 6.26
C TYR A 6 3.62 3.73 7.15
N HIS A 7 4.00 4.08 8.38
CA HIS A 7 3.11 4.70 9.35
C HIS A 7 3.79 5.91 9.98
N GLU A 8 3.02 6.95 10.29
CA GLU A 8 3.54 8.22 10.83
C GLU A 8 4.31 8.06 12.15
N ASN A 9 3.98 7.02 12.92
CA ASN A 9 4.64 6.71 14.20
C ASN A 9 5.97 5.96 14.05
N TYR A 10 6.33 5.49 12.84
CA TYR A 10 7.63 4.85 12.63
C TYR A 10 8.70 5.89 12.34
N LYS A 11 9.84 5.78 13.02
CA LYS A 11 10.99 6.64 12.76
C LYS A 11 11.44 6.49 11.31
N LYS A 12 11.60 7.63 10.64
CA LYS A 12 12.25 7.67 9.32
C LYS A 12 13.73 7.35 9.49
N LEU A 13 14.35 6.76 8.47
CA LEU A 13 15.78 6.50 8.46
C LEU A 13 16.54 7.81 8.60
N ASN A 14 17.40 7.91 9.63
CA ASN A 14 18.32 9.03 9.78
C ASN A 14 19.57 8.78 8.94
N TYR A 15 19.62 9.37 7.75
CA TYR A 15 20.75 9.20 6.82
C TYR A 15 22.08 9.71 7.39
N ARG A 16 22.08 10.68 8.31
CA ARG A 16 23.29 11.18 8.95
C ARG A 16 23.88 10.12 9.88
N GLU A 17 23.09 9.55 10.77
CA GLU A 17 23.51 8.46 11.67
C GLU A 17 23.94 7.22 10.90
N TYR A 18 23.19 6.87 9.85
CA TYR A 18 23.50 5.75 8.98
C TYR A 18 24.88 5.94 8.29
N ASN A 19 25.14 7.13 7.74
CA ASN A 19 26.41 7.47 7.12
C ASN A 19 27.57 7.42 8.14
N LEU A 20 27.33 7.89 9.37
CA LEU A 20 28.34 7.84 10.45
C LEU A 20 28.69 6.40 10.81
N ALA A 21 27.70 5.53 10.94
CA ALA A 21 27.91 4.09 11.21
C ALA A 21 28.75 3.44 10.12
N ILE A 22 28.46 3.74 8.85
CA ILE A 22 29.22 3.23 7.70
C ILE A 22 30.67 3.74 7.74
N LYS A 23 30.89 5.04 7.96
CA LYS A 23 32.23 5.60 8.05
C LYS A 23 33.04 4.99 9.18
N ASN A 24 32.43 4.76 10.34
CA ASN A 24 33.08 4.13 11.48
C ASN A 24 33.43 2.65 11.20
N PHE A 25 32.56 1.94 10.49
CA PHE A 25 32.85 0.57 10.05
C PHE A 25 34.05 0.54 9.10
N LEU A 26 34.07 1.37 8.07
CA LEU A 26 35.15 1.41 7.08
C LEU A 26 36.49 1.86 7.68
N LYS A 27 36.50 2.70 8.71
CA LYS A 27 37.73 3.06 9.45
C LYS A 27 38.35 1.86 10.14
N LYS A 28 37.53 0.95 10.70
CA LYS A 28 37.98 -0.28 11.37
C LYS A 28 38.37 -1.38 10.38
N HIS A 29 37.72 -1.40 9.22
CA HIS A 29 37.86 -2.46 8.21
C HIS A 29 38.33 -1.86 6.87
N LYS A 30 39.59 -1.40 6.85
CA LYS A 30 40.18 -0.63 5.74
C LYS A 30 40.15 -1.36 4.38
N ASN A 31 40.19 -2.70 4.39
CA ASN A 31 40.18 -3.53 3.17
C ASN A 31 38.78 -3.98 2.74
N SER A 32 37.71 -3.49 3.41
CA SER A 32 36.34 -3.84 3.10
C SER A 32 35.71 -2.84 2.15
N LYS A 33 34.82 -3.32 1.28
CA LYS A 33 33.92 -2.52 0.46
C LYS A 33 32.48 -2.74 0.94
N ILE A 34 31.67 -1.71 0.89
CA ILE A 34 30.24 -1.82 1.21
C ILE A 34 29.43 -1.65 -0.07
N ILE A 35 28.57 -2.62 -0.36
CA ILE A 35 27.64 -2.59 -1.48
C ILE A 35 26.24 -2.33 -0.91
N PHE A 36 25.53 -1.37 -1.48
CA PHE A 36 24.16 -1.04 -1.12
C PHE A 36 23.20 -1.54 -2.19
N GLU A 37 22.13 -2.18 -1.75
CA GLU A 37 21.05 -2.66 -2.62
C GLU A 37 19.72 -2.01 -2.17
N PRO A 38 19.56 -0.68 -2.33
CA PRO A 38 18.36 0.03 -1.92
C PRO A 38 17.23 -0.25 -2.91
N GLY A 39 16.24 -1.03 -2.48
CA GLY A 39 15.03 -1.30 -3.25
C GLY A 39 13.85 -0.47 -2.75
N ARG A 40 13.34 -0.84 -1.58
CA ARG A 40 12.14 -0.22 -0.99
C ARG A 40 12.28 1.28 -0.78
N SER A 41 13.43 1.75 -0.31
CA SER A 41 13.67 3.18 -0.06
C SER A 41 13.62 4.05 -1.32
N ILE A 42 13.82 3.47 -2.50
CA ILE A 42 13.77 4.19 -3.77
C ILE A 42 12.35 4.23 -4.31
N ILE A 43 11.65 3.09 -4.33
CA ILE A 43 10.39 2.96 -5.07
C ILE A 43 9.15 2.85 -4.19
N GLY A 44 9.29 2.55 -2.89
CA GLY A 44 8.15 2.23 -2.03
C GLY A 44 7.09 3.32 -1.98
N ASN A 45 7.49 4.56 -1.76
CA ASN A 45 6.60 5.71 -1.61
C ASN A 45 6.20 6.38 -2.94
N THR A 46 6.61 5.84 -4.09
CA THR A 46 6.25 6.39 -5.40
C THR A 46 4.99 5.79 -5.97
N GLY A 47 4.46 4.71 -5.38
CA GLY A 47 3.28 4.02 -5.86
C GLY A 47 2.09 4.19 -4.92
N ILE A 48 0.92 4.31 -5.52
CA ILE A 48 -0.38 4.28 -4.85
C ILE A 48 -1.28 3.23 -5.50
N LEU A 49 -2.15 2.62 -4.69
CA LEU A 49 -3.25 1.79 -5.19
C LEU A 49 -4.54 2.59 -5.05
N LEU A 50 -5.13 2.94 -6.19
CA LEU A 50 -6.43 3.60 -6.25
C LEU A 50 -7.51 2.52 -6.22
N SER A 51 -8.45 2.65 -5.30
CA SER A 51 -9.55 1.69 -5.13
C SER A 51 -10.88 2.39 -4.94
N LYS A 52 -11.94 1.74 -5.41
CA LYS A 52 -13.32 2.21 -5.27
C LYS A 52 -14.01 1.44 -4.14
N ILE A 53 -14.81 2.15 -3.37
CA ILE A 53 -15.69 1.56 -2.36
C ILE A 53 -16.88 0.91 -3.08
N ILE A 54 -17.00 -0.41 -2.94
CA ILE A 54 -18.11 -1.18 -3.52
C ILE A 54 -19.32 -1.13 -2.62
N TYR A 55 -19.09 -1.32 -1.30
CA TYR A 55 -20.18 -1.45 -0.34
C TYR A 55 -19.76 -0.98 1.07
N LEU A 56 -20.71 -0.44 1.81
CA LEU A 56 -20.58 -0.01 3.21
C LEU A 56 -21.44 -0.90 4.11
N LYS A 57 -20.83 -1.88 4.76
CA LYS A 57 -21.53 -2.75 5.70
C LYS A 57 -21.47 -2.15 7.11
N LYS A 58 -22.62 -1.75 7.64
CA LYS A 58 -22.77 -1.25 9.01
C LYS A 58 -22.83 -2.43 9.99
N SER A 59 -22.21 -2.27 11.15
CA SER A 59 -22.26 -3.23 12.23
C SER A 59 -22.26 -2.51 13.59
N GLU A 60 -22.51 -3.23 14.66
CA GLU A 60 -22.61 -2.64 16.02
C GLU A 60 -21.31 -2.00 16.49
N LYS A 61 -20.18 -2.67 16.31
CA LYS A 61 -18.85 -2.25 16.84
C LYS A 61 -18.03 -1.45 15.83
N LYS A 62 -18.16 -1.72 14.53
CA LYS A 62 -17.38 -1.10 13.45
C LYS A 62 -18.12 -1.18 12.13
N ASN A 63 -17.76 -0.36 11.17
CA ASN A 63 -18.29 -0.45 9.82
C ASN A 63 -17.22 -1.02 8.89
N PHE A 64 -17.63 -1.88 7.95
CA PHE A 64 -16.74 -2.43 6.96
C PHE A 64 -16.83 -1.59 5.67
N ILE A 65 -15.67 -1.22 5.16
CA ILE A 65 -15.51 -0.53 3.89
C ILE A 65 -15.00 -1.56 2.89
N ILE A 66 -15.90 -2.11 2.08
CA ILE A 66 -15.56 -3.14 1.11
C ILE A 66 -15.08 -2.47 -0.16
N LEU A 67 -13.85 -2.79 -0.56
CA LEU A 67 -13.14 -2.21 -1.69
C LEU A 67 -13.21 -3.12 -2.93
N ASP A 68 -12.97 -2.56 -4.11
CA ASP A 68 -12.72 -3.36 -5.32
C ASP A 68 -11.28 -3.91 -5.37
N ALA A 69 -10.34 -3.33 -4.63
CA ALA A 69 -9.03 -3.91 -4.39
C ALA A 69 -9.10 -5.01 -3.32
N ALA A 70 -8.23 -6.01 -3.43
CA ALA A 70 -8.14 -7.12 -2.48
C ALA A 70 -6.68 -7.50 -2.17
N MET A 71 -6.50 -8.51 -1.30
CA MET A 71 -5.18 -9.01 -0.96
C MET A 71 -4.38 -9.51 -2.16
N ASN A 72 -5.03 -9.93 -3.24
CA ASN A 72 -4.37 -10.32 -4.48
C ASN A 72 -3.73 -9.12 -5.21
N ASP A 73 -4.24 -7.90 -5.01
CA ASP A 73 -3.66 -6.67 -5.57
C ASP A 73 -2.55 -6.12 -4.66
N LEU A 74 -2.72 -6.22 -3.33
CA LEU A 74 -1.74 -5.79 -2.34
C LEU A 74 -1.64 -6.81 -1.20
N MET A 75 -0.75 -7.77 -1.34
CA MET A 75 -0.58 -8.90 -0.43
C MET A 75 0.01 -8.51 0.93
N ARG A 76 0.77 -7.43 1.02
CA ARG A 76 1.57 -7.09 2.21
C ARG A 76 0.79 -6.95 3.52
N PRO A 77 -0.41 -6.36 3.56
CA PRO A 77 -1.22 -6.35 4.79
C PRO A 77 -1.55 -7.76 5.29
N ALA A 78 -1.98 -8.65 4.39
CA ALA A 78 -2.33 -10.03 4.73
C ALA A 78 -1.10 -10.87 5.13
N LEU A 79 0.03 -10.70 4.44
CA LEU A 79 1.23 -11.53 4.61
C LEU A 79 2.09 -11.09 5.80
N TYR A 80 2.19 -9.78 6.04
CA TYR A 80 3.13 -9.22 7.03
C TYR A 80 2.46 -8.33 8.08
N GLY A 81 1.14 -8.18 8.05
CA GLY A 81 0.45 -7.18 8.88
C GLY A 81 0.89 -5.75 8.56
N ALA A 82 1.35 -5.48 7.33
CA ALA A 82 1.87 -4.17 6.96
C ALA A 82 0.74 -3.13 6.93
N MET A 83 0.93 -2.04 7.65
CA MET A 83 -0.03 -0.95 7.73
C MET A 83 0.27 0.11 6.67
N HIS A 84 -0.43 0.09 5.55
CA HIS A 84 -0.36 1.13 4.54
C HIS A 84 -1.32 2.27 4.87
N LYS A 85 -0.87 3.52 4.72
CA LYS A 85 -1.73 4.69 4.91
C LYS A 85 -2.87 4.69 3.89
N ILE A 86 -4.09 4.95 4.36
CA ILE A 86 -5.28 5.09 3.50
C ILE A 86 -5.70 6.55 3.53
N LEU A 87 -5.97 7.12 2.36
CA LEU A 87 -6.43 8.49 2.18
C LEU A 87 -7.68 8.51 1.31
N PRO A 88 -8.63 9.43 1.56
CA PRO A 88 -9.72 9.68 0.64
C PRO A 88 -9.21 10.50 -0.54
N VAL A 89 -9.77 10.28 -1.74
CA VAL A 89 -9.48 11.13 -2.91
C VAL A 89 -10.13 12.50 -2.75
N ILE A 90 -11.35 12.54 -2.23
CA ILE A 90 -12.07 13.79 -1.94
C ILE A 90 -12.17 13.97 -0.43
N LYS A 91 -11.64 15.08 0.08
CA LYS A 91 -11.67 15.40 1.50
C LYS A 91 -13.06 15.85 1.97
N SER A 92 -13.44 15.45 3.17
CA SER A 92 -14.64 15.87 3.88
C SER A 92 -14.33 16.13 5.35
N ASN A 93 -14.99 17.11 5.93
CA ASN A 93 -14.85 17.44 7.37
C ASN A 93 -15.75 16.57 8.27
N LYS A 94 -16.67 15.80 7.69
CA LYS A 94 -17.57 14.92 8.45
C LYS A 94 -16.79 13.68 8.87
N ILE A 95 -16.71 13.39 10.17
CA ILE A 95 -15.99 12.24 10.71
C ILE A 95 -16.96 11.08 10.93
N ASN A 96 -16.44 9.84 10.79
CA ASN A 96 -17.19 8.62 11.06
C ASN A 96 -17.51 8.47 12.56
N ASP A 97 -18.63 7.83 12.85
CA ASP A 97 -19.13 7.60 14.22
C ASP A 97 -18.52 6.34 14.84
N LYS A 98 -18.13 5.37 14.01
CA LYS A 98 -17.57 4.06 14.41
C LYS A 98 -16.30 3.78 13.60
N PRO A 99 -15.37 2.96 14.15
CA PRO A 99 -14.18 2.57 13.38
C PRO A 99 -14.53 2.00 12.00
N TYR A 100 -13.70 2.29 11.01
CA TYR A 100 -13.75 1.69 9.69
C TYR A 100 -12.72 0.57 9.59
N GLU A 101 -13.13 -0.58 9.10
CA GLU A 101 -12.25 -1.67 8.69
C GLU A 101 -12.29 -1.78 7.17
N PHE A 102 -11.18 -1.45 6.51
CA PHE A 102 -11.04 -1.53 5.08
C PHE A 102 -10.69 -2.96 4.69
N VAL A 103 -11.53 -3.58 3.89
CA VAL A 103 -11.44 -4.99 3.50
C VAL A 103 -11.61 -5.15 1.98
N GLY A 104 -11.04 -6.20 1.42
CA GLY A 104 -11.31 -6.61 0.04
C GLY A 104 -12.57 -7.48 -0.06
N PRO A 105 -12.93 -7.90 -1.29
CA PRO A 105 -14.11 -8.71 -1.56
C PRO A 105 -13.81 -10.22 -1.59
N ILE A 106 -12.59 -10.65 -1.29
CA ILE A 106 -12.21 -12.07 -1.29
C ILE A 106 -12.78 -12.75 -0.04
N CYS A 107 -13.28 -13.96 -0.19
CA CYS A 107 -13.79 -14.80 0.91
C CYS A 107 -12.61 -15.40 1.69
N GLU A 108 -11.81 -14.49 2.32
CA GLU A 108 -10.61 -14.81 3.09
C GLU A 108 -10.52 -13.86 4.28
N SER A 109 -10.32 -14.40 5.48
CA SER A 109 -10.30 -13.61 6.72
C SER A 109 -9.13 -12.60 6.78
N THR A 110 -8.07 -12.86 6.04
CA THR A 110 -6.89 -12.00 5.92
C THR A 110 -7.03 -10.92 4.84
N ASP A 111 -8.14 -10.90 4.07
CA ASP A 111 -8.38 -9.87 3.05
C ASP A 111 -8.79 -8.53 3.69
N LYS A 112 -7.85 -7.98 4.44
CA LYS A 112 -7.99 -6.79 5.24
C LYS A 112 -6.77 -5.89 5.06
N PHE A 113 -7.01 -4.60 4.84
CA PHE A 113 -5.96 -3.61 4.65
C PHE A 113 -5.61 -2.88 5.95
N LEU A 114 -6.59 -2.28 6.62
CA LEU A 114 -6.36 -1.45 7.80
C LEU A 114 -7.67 -1.22 8.57
N THR A 115 -7.54 -1.01 9.90
CA THR A 115 -8.64 -0.49 10.74
C THR A 115 -8.29 0.91 11.22
N LEU A 116 -9.19 1.87 10.99
CA LEU A 116 -9.03 3.26 11.44
C LEU A 116 -10.16 3.65 12.39
N LYS A 117 -9.80 4.11 13.60
CA LYS A 117 -10.77 4.58 14.60
C LYS A 117 -11.43 5.88 14.18
N LYS A 118 -10.65 6.80 13.59
CA LYS A 118 -11.12 8.11 13.08
C LYS A 118 -10.78 8.25 11.62
N PHE A 119 -11.77 8.54 10.82
CA PHE A 119 -11.66 8.81 9.39
C PHE A 119 -12.81 9.71 8.97
N GLN A 120 -12.76 10.29 7.78
CA GLN A 120 -13.95 11.00 7.27
C GLN A 120 -15.08 10.04 6.94
N LYS A 121 -16.33 10.50 7.00
CA LYS A 121 -17.48 9.73 6.51
C LYS A 121 -17.30 9.43 5.01
N LEU A 122 -17.52 8.18 4.66
CA LEU A 122 -17.39 7.67 3.30
C LEU A 122 -18.76 7.25 2.76
N LYS A 123 -18.86 7.22 1.42
CA LYS A 123 -20.02 6.72 0.68
C LYS A 123 -19.57 5.65 -0.32
N GLU A 124 -20.50 4.80 -0.72
CA GLU A 124 -20.29 3.88 -1.83
C GLU A 124 -19.96 4.64 -3.11
N LYS A 125 -19.17 4.01 -3.97
CA LYS A 125 -18.62 4.56 -5.23
C LYS A 125 -17.54 5.63 -5.04
N GLU A 126 -17.26 6.11 -3.82
CA GLU A 126 -16.13 6.99 -3.58
C GLU A 126 -14.79 6.25 -3.78
N LEU A 127 -13.77 7.02 -4.11
CA LEU A 127 -12.42 6.53 -4.32
C LEU A 127 -11.55 6.78 -3.10
N ILE A 128 -10.73 5.81 -2.78
CA ILE A 128 -9.68 5.91 -1.76
C ILE A 128 -8.33 5.56 -2.38
N VAL A 129 -7.28 5.98 -1.71
CA VAL A 129 -5.89 5.70 -2.07
C VAL A 129 -5.24 4.92 -0.94
N ILE A 130 -4.61 3.78 -1.27
CA ILE A 130 -3.69 3.08 -0.38
C ILE A 130 -2.28 3.49 -0.80
N CYS A 131 -1.54 4.11 0.12
CA CYS A 131 -0.22 4.69 -0.14
C CYS A 131 0.91 3.66 -0.04
N ASP A 132 2.09 4.07 -0.53
CA ASP A 132 3.37 3.36 -0.36
C ASP A 132 3.38 1.94 -0.93
N VAL A 133 2.74 1.74 -2.07
CA VAL A 133 2.62 0.43 -2.73
C VAL A 133 3.65 0.20 -3.85
N GLY A 134 4.56 1.15 -4.10
CA GLY A 134 5.53 1.07 -5.19
C GLY A 134 6.52 -0.09 -5.06
N ALA A 135 6.84 -0.51 -3.82
CA ALA A 135 7.61 -1.71 -3.57
C ALA A 135 6.69 -2.86 -3.11
N TYR A 136 6.83 -4.02 -3.73
CA TYR A 136 6.12 -5.25 -3.38
C TYR A 136 4.58 -5.18 -3.50
N GLY A 137 4.03 -4.16 -4.16
CA GLY A 137 2.62 -4.13 -4.54
C GLY A 137 2.39 -5.10 -5.70
N MET A 138 2.65 -4.64 -6.92
CA MET A 138 2.42 -5.46 -8.12
C MET A 138 3.29 -6.72 -8.17
N SER A 139 4.53 -6.69 -7.67
CA SER A 139 5.43 -7.87 -7.71
C SER A 139 4.95 -9.04 -6.84
N LEU A 140 4.17 -8.79 -5.79
CA LEU A 140 3.52 -9.83 -4.96
C LEU A 140 2.04 -10.04 -5.36
N SER A 141 1.54 -9.33 -6.35
CA SER A 141 0.17 -9.51 -6.80
C SER A 141 -0.03 -10.89 -7.43
N SER A 142 -1.22 -11.44 -7.27
CA SER A 142 -1.57 -12.78 -7.75
C SER A 142 -2.93 -12.79 -8.43
N ASN A 143 -3.29 -13.94 -9.00
CA ASN A 143 -4.62 -14.18 -9.54
C ASN A 143 -5.47 -15.00 -8.56
N TYR A 144 -5.20 -14.90 -7.26
CA TYR A 144 -6.00 -15.58 -6.24
C TYR A 144 -7.50 -15.29 -6.42
N ASN A 145 -8.33 -16.30 -6.28
CA ASN A 145 -9.77 -16.28 -6.58
C ASN A 145 -10.09 -15.85 -8.04
N LEU A 146 -9.20 -16.18 -9.00
CA LEU A 146 -9.33 -15.85 -10.43
C LEU A 146 -9.53 -14.34 -10.68
N ARG A 147 -8.99 -13.49 -9.81
CA ARG A 147 -9.06 -12.04 -9.99
C ARG A 147 -7.97 -11.56 -10.96
N PRO A 148 -8.34 -10.84 -12.04
CA PRO A 148 -7.37 -10.24 -12.94
C PRO A 148 -6.52 -9.19 -12.23
N LYS A 149 -5.22 -9.14 -12.55
CA LYS A 149 -4.32 -8.10 -12.03
C LYS A 149 -4.69 -6.72 -12.55
N SER A 150 -4.52 -5.73 -11.68
CA SER A 150 -4.81 -4.32 -11.97
C SER A 150 -3.89 -3.75 -13.04
N ILE A 151 -4.34 -2.67 -13.70
CA ILE A 151 -3.52 -1.84 -14.58
C ILE A 151 -2.44 -1.12 -13.76
N GLU A 152 -1.24 -0.93 -14.35
CA GLU A 152 -0.24 -0.01 -13.81
C GLU A 152 -0.05 1.19 -14.74
N ILE A 153 -0.09 2.37 -14.14
CA ILE A 153 0.02 3.65 -14.83
C ILE A 153 1.20 4.42 -14.25
N LEU A 154 2.12 4.83 -15.11
CA LEU A 154 3.21 5.74 -14.75
C LEU A 154 2.76 7.18 -15.02
N ILE A 155 2.90 8.04 -14.00
CA ILE A 155 2.66 9.48 -14.10
C ILE A 155 3.99 10.21 -13.92
N ARG A 156 4.35 11.04 -14.89
CA ARG A 156 5.54 11.91 -14.84
C ARG A 156 5.15 13.33 -15.24
N GLY A 157 4.99 14.20 -14.26
CA GLY A 157 4.40 15.52 -14.49
C GLY A 157 2.99 15.39 -15.05
N SER A 158 2.71 15.97 -16.21
CA SER A 158 1.42 15.85 -16.91
C SER A 158 1.30 14.63 -17.82
N LYS A 159 2.39 13.86 -18.01
CA LYS A 159 2.39 12.70 -18.90
C LYS A 159 1.90 11.45 -18.17
N ILE A 160 0.99 10.73 -18.79
CA ILE A 160 0.39 9.48 -18.31
C ILE A 160 0.74 8.37 -19.29
N LYS A 161 1.28 7.25 -18.80
CA LYS A 161 1.64 6.08 -19.61
C LYS A 161 1.18 4.80 -18.93
N VAL A 162 0.45 3.95 -19.65
CA VAL A 162 0.18 2.58 -19.22
C VAL A 162 1.47 1.77 -19.36
N ILE A 163 2.01 1.28 -18.24
CA ILE A 163 3.22 0.44 -18.20
C ILE A 163 2.89 -1.04 -18.08
N ARG A 164 1.70 -1.37 -17.57
CA ARG A 164 1.13 -2.72 -17.57
C ARG A 164 -0.37 -2.63 -17.85
N LYS A 165 -0.86 -3.35 -18.85
CA LYS A 165 -2.29 -3.45 -19.14
C LYS A 165 -3.00 -4.22 -18.03
N ARG A 166 -4.28 -3.89 -17.80
CA ARG A 166 -5.15 -4.70 -16.95
C ARG A 166 -5.31 -6.09 -17.58
N GLN A 167 -5.20 -7.13 -16.77
CA GLN A 167 -5.57 -8.47 -17.21
C GLN A 167 -7.08 -8.56 -17.45
N SER A 168 -7.45 -9.33 -18.45
CA SER A 168 -8.80 -9.80 -18.69
C SER A 168 -8.95 -11.24 -18.20
N TYR A 169 -10.17 -11.73 -18.12
CA TYR A 169 -10.40 -13.17 -17.82
C TYR A 169 -9.81 -14.09 -18.88
N LYS A 170 -9.66 -13.63 -20.13
CA LYS A 170 -9.00 -14.39 -21.20
C LYS A 170 -7.50 -14.61 -20.94
N ASP A 171 -6.88 -13.78 -20.11
CA ASP A 171 -5.46 -13.93 -19.75
C ASP A 171 -5.27 -14.95 -18.61
N LEU A 172 -6.35 -15.51 -18.07
CA LEU A 172 -6.37 -16.47 -16.95
C LEU A 172 -6.68 -17.90 -17.38
N ILE A 173 -7.06 -18.10 -18.64
CA ILE A 173 -7.54 -19.40 -19.19
C ILE A 173 -6.50 -19.96 -20.14
#